data_261d0caa2d5e4f543c4f8fc7467fb1b1
#
_entry.id   261d0caa2d5e4f543c4f8fc7467fb1b1
#
_cell.length_a   1.000
_cell.length_b   1.000
_cell.length_c   1.000
_cell.angle_alpha   90.00
_cell.angle_beta   90.00
_cell.angle_gamma   90.00
#
_symmetry.space_group_name_H-M   'P 1'
#
loop_
_entity.id
_entity.type
_entity.pdbx_description
1 polymer ?
#
loop_
_entity_poly.entity_id
_entity_poly.type
_entity_poly.pdbx_seq_one_letter_code
_entity_poly.pdbx_strand_id
1 'polypeptide(L)'
;MARSIEQTLQAKAVGEANLFAEHVQRFTAQMDRVQARFLGSDPALPSLPIQRRLIAYYEHPERDPALAALYMQLGRYLLLSSTRPGALPPNLQGIWTETIQAPWNGDYHLNINRQMNYGPAEKGVLPETVGALTDWVESIVPSGERTARTFYRAKGWVTHVLGNVWQFTAPGEHPSWGATNTSAAWLCEHLYNHYRYSQDRAYLQRIYPVMQGAARFFLTTLVKDPKSGYLVNVPTTSPENSYYTPQGKAVAVAAGSTMDNQILRELFSTTLEAAMALGRDRTFVDSLSTALRQLKPTTLGPDGRIMEWMEDYKEVEPHHRHVSHLYGLFPGSE
;
A
#
# COMPACT_ATOMS: atom_id res chain seq x y z
N MET A 1 -6.90 19.98 22.65
CA MET A 1 -6.40 20.28 24.01
C MET A 1 -7.35 19.80 25.10
N ALA A 2 -8.62 20.22 25.20
CA ALA A 2 -9.55 19.79 26.25
C ALA A 2 -9.69 18.28 26.39
N ARG A 3 -9.96 17.56 25.29
CA ARG A 3 -10.06 16.08 25.25
C ARG A 3 -8.79 15.38 25.72
N SER A 4 -7.62 15.91 25.38
CA SER A 4 -6.33 15.34 25.82
C SER A 4 -6.12 15.50 27.33
N ILE A 5 -6.49 16.65 27.90
CA ILE A 5 -6.44 16.90 29.33
C ILE A 5 -7.39 15.95 30.07
N GLU A 6 -8.62 15.80 29.60
CA GLU A 6 -9.61 14.88 30.17
C GLU A 6 -9.11 13.43 30.17
N GLN A 7 -8.56 12.96 29.06
CA GLN A 7 -7.96 11.62 28.97
C GLN A 7 -6.81 11.43 29.96
N THR A 8 -5.95 12.45 30.13
CA THR A 8 -4.85 12.40 31.10
C THR A 8 -5.35 12.33 32.54
N LEU A 9 -6.40 13.10 32.88
CA LEU A 9 -7.01 13.07 34.22
C LEU A 9 -7.68 11.72 34.50
N GLN A 10 -8.38 11.16 33.51
CA GLN A 10 -8.97 9.82 33.61
C GLN A 10 -7.91 8.75 33.84
N ALA A 11 -6.82 8.75 33.03
CA ALA A 11 -5.70 7.82 33.18
C ALA A 11 -5.06 7.94 34.60
N LYS A 12 -4.86 9.14 35.07
CA LYS A 12 -4.34 9.39 36.44
C LYS A 12 -5.27 8.83 37.54
N ALA A 13 -6.59 8.92 37.34
CA ALA A 13 -7.57 8.38 38.29
C ALA A 13 -7.59 6.84 38.30
N VAL A 14 -7.33 6.18 37.16
CA VAL A 14 -7.25 4.72 37.06
C VAL A 14 -6.01 4.15 37.78
N GLY A 15 -4.90 4.88 37.76
CA GLY A 15 -3.63 4.49 38.36
C GLY A 15 -2.78 3.58 37.48
N GLU A 16 -1.45 3.65 37.64
CA GLU A 16 -0.46 3.01 36.79
C GLU A 16 -0.63 1.48 36.69
N ALA A 17 -0.79 0.82 37.85
CA ALA A 17 -0.90 -0.65 37.89
C ALA A 17 -2.12 -1.17 37.08
N ASN A 18 -3.26 -0.48 37.20
CA ASN A 18 -4.47 -0.84 36.47
C ASN A 18 -4.33 -0.54 34.97
N LEU A 19 -3.73 0.60 34.61
CA LEU A 19 -3.45 0.93 33.22
C LEU A 19 -2.51 -0.10 32.57
N PHE A 20 -1.48 -0.53 33.29
CA PHE A 20 -0.58 -1.57 32.82
C PHE A 20 -1.30 -2.91 32.62
N ALA A 21 -2.11 -3.32 33.62
CA ALA A 21 -2.89 -4.55 33.52
C ALA A 21 -3.86 -4.53 32.31
N GLU A 22 -4.59 -3.43 32.13
CA GLU A 22 -5.46 -3.26 30.96
C GLU A 22 -4.68 -3.27 29.64
N HIS A 23 -3.52 -2.62 29.59
CA HIS A 23 -2.66 -2.63 28.41
C HIS A 23 -2.22 -4.07 28.08
N VAL A 24 -1.69 -4.80 29.05
CA VAL A 24 -1.27 -6.20 28.85
C VAL A 24 -2.43 -7.05 28.36
N GLN A 25 -3.59 -6.96 29.00
CA GLN A 25 -4.78 -7.72 28.63
C GLN A 25 -5.20 -7.45 27.16
N ARG A 26 -5.32 -6.18 26.78
CA ARG A 26 -5.72 -5.80 25.41
C ARG A 26 -4.69 -6.19 24.37
N PHE A 27 -3.42 -5.95 24.67
CA PHE A 27 -2.32 -6.28 23.76
C PHE A 27 -2.21 -7.79 23.55
N THR A 28 -2.22 -8.57 24.63
CA THR A 28 -2.16 -10.04 24.56
C THR A 28 -3.35 -10.60 23.80
N ALA A 29 -4.56 -10.11 24.06
CA ALA A 29 -5.76 -10.55 23.34
C ALA A 29 -5.68 -10.35 21.82
N GLN A 30 -4.92 -9.35 21.35
CA GLN A 30 -4.71 -9.11 19.91
C GLN A 30 -3.55 -9.94 19.36
N MET A 31 -2.43 -10.00 20.08
CA MET A 31 -1.25 -10.73 19.64
C MET A 31 -1.47 -12.26 19.64
N ASP A 32 -2.23 -12.79 20.57
CA ASP A 32 -2.50 -14.23 20.70
C ASP A 32 -3.48 -14.78 19.64
N ARG A 33 -4.10 -13.91 18.85
CA ARG A 33 -4.98 -14.37 17.74
C ARG A 33 -4.23 -15.14 16.66
N VAL A 34 -2.91 -14.91 16.53
CA VAL A 34 -2.07 -15.62 15.56
C VAL A 34 -0.79 -16.07 16.24
N GLN A 35 -0.54 -17.38 16.18
CA GLN A 35 0.69 -18.00 16.62
C GLN A 35 1.29 -18.78 15.46
N ALA A 36 2.51 -18.42 15.06
CA ALA A 36 3.30 -19.17 14.09
C ALA A 36 4.44 -19.87 14.83
N ARG A 37 4.60 -21.17 14.59
CA ARG A 37 5.67 -21.97 15.17
C ARG A 37 6.34 -22.81 14.09
N PHE A 38 7.61 -22.52 13.83
CA PHE A 38 8.44 -23.34 12.98
C PHE A 38 9.34 -24.23 13.84
N LEU A 39 9.35 -25.51 13.53
CA LEU A 39 10.11 -26.52 14.27
C LEU A 39 11.51 -26.67 13.68
N GLY A 40 12.45 -27.23 14.47
CA GLY A 40 13.80 -27.55 13.99
C GLY A 40 14.86 -26.49 14.31
N SER A 41 14.52 -25.44 15.06
CA SER A 41 15.53 -24.49 15.53
C SER A 41 16.47 -25.16 16.55
N ASP A 42 17.76 -24.81 16.44
CA ASP A 42 18.75 -25.12 17.47
C ASP A 42 18.32 -24.47 18.79
N PRO A 43 18.12 -25.26 19.87
CA PRO A 43 17.59 -24.76 21.14
C PRO A 43 18.46 -23.68 21.82
N ALA A 44 19.73 -23.56 21.43
CA ALA A 44 20.62 -22.52 21.95
C ALA A 44 20.38 -21.13 21.33
N LEU A 45 19.87 -21.07 20.09
CA LEU A 45 19.74 -19.81 19.35
C LEU A 45 18.71 -18.83 19.94
N PRO A 46 17.54 -19.25 20.44
CA PRO A 46 16.58 -18.31 21.04
C PRO A 46 17.10 -17.57 22.27
N SER A 47 18.12 -18.10 22.97
CA SER A 47 18.74 -17.46 24.14
C SER A 47 19.79 -16.41 23.78
N LEU A 48 20.20 -16.34 22.51
CA LEU A 48 21.17 -15.34 22.07
C LEU A 48 20.57 -13.94 21.98
N PRO A 49 21.36 -12.89 22.24
CA PRO A 49 20.99 -11.54 21.85
C PRO A 49 20.66 -11.47 20.36
N ILE A 50 19.62 -10.67 19.99
CA ILE A 50 19.10 -10.67 18.61
C ILE A 50 20.16 -10.41 17.55
N GLN A 51 21.14 -9.55 17.83
CA GLN A 51 22.24 -9.24 16.90
C GLN A 51 23.09 -10.48 16.59
N ARG A 52 23.38 -11.29 17.61
CA ARG A 52 24.13 -12.56 17.44
C ARG A 52 23.29 -13.61 16.72
N ARG A 53 22.00 -13.65 17.02
CA ARG A 53 21.06 -14.54 16.37
C ARG A 53 20.89 -14.24 14.88
N LEU A 54 20.84 -12.94 14.50
CA LEU A 54 20.79 -12.52 13.10
C LEU A 54 22.06 -12.91 12.32
N ILE A 55 23.25 -12.78 12.92
CA ILE A 55 24.50 -13.22 12.31
C ILE A 55 24.49 -14.73 12.08
N ALA A 56 24.10 -15.51 13.10
CA ALA A 56 24.00 -16.98 12.98
C ALA A 56 22.97 -17.40 11.91
N TYR A 57 21.87 -16.68 11.80
CA TYR A 57 20.85 -16.92 10.77
C TYR A 57 21.36 -16.62 9.36
N TYR A 58 22.15 -15.54 9.20
CA TYR A 58 22.76 -15.20 7.90
C TYR A 58 23.71 -16.30 7.41
N GLU A 59 24.46 -16.90 8.33
CA GLU A 59 25.40 -17.99 8.01
C GLU A 59 24.70 -19.33 7.79
N HIS A 60 23.65 -19.63 8.59
CA HIS A 60 22.96 -20.92 8.63
C HIS A 60 21.44 -20.75 8.88
N PRO A 61 20.67 -20.25 7.88
CA PRO A 61 19.23 -19.97 8.06
C PRO A 61 18.40 -21.23 8.40
N GLU A 62 18.84 -22.42 7.94
CA GLU A 62 18.18 -23.69 8.20
C GLU A 62 18.21 -24.10 9.69
N ARG A 63 19.13 -23.52 10.47
CA ARG A 63 19.25 -23.83 11.91
C ARG A 63 18.28 -23.04 12.79
N ASP A 64 17.65 -22.01 12.26
CA ASP A 64 16.75 -21.13 13.05
C ASP A 64 15.47 -20.70 12.33
N PRO A 65 14.64 -21.64 11.86
CA PRO A 65 13.37 -21.29 11.25
C PRO A 65 12.44 -20.50 12.19
N ALA A 66 12.60 -20.62 13.51
CA ALA A 66 11.81 -19.86 14.48
C ALA A 66 12.08 -18.33 14.43
N LEU A 67 13.21 -17.89 13.86
CA LEU A 67 13.46 -16.46 13.66
C LEU A 67 12.46 -15.83 12.68
N ALA A 68 12.02 -16.56 11.66
CA ALA A 68 10.98 -16.09 10.74
C ALA A 68 9.63 -15.87 11.45
N ALA A 69 9.26 -16.75 12.39
CA ALA A 69 8.06 -16.57 13.22
C ALA A 69 8.18 -15.32 14.11
N LEU A 70 9.35 -15.12 14.72
CA LEU A 70 9.61 -13.93 15.52
C LEU A 70 9.51 -12.66 14.67
N TYR A 71 10.07 -12.67 13.45
CA TYR A 71 10.01 -11.53 12.52
C TYR A 71 8.58 -11.20 12.10
N MET A 72 7.77 -12.21 11.82
CA MET A 72 6.33 -12.02 11.55
C MET A 72 5.62 -11.37 12.76
N GLN A 73 5.87 -11.86 13.98
CA GLN A 73 5.28 -11.27 15.18
C GLN A 73 5.76 -9.85 15.44
N LEU A 74 7.01 -9.53 15.11
CA LEU A 74 7.53 -8.16 15.19
C LEU A 74 6.78 -7.22 14.23
N GLY A 75 6.51 -7.66 12.99
CA GLY A 75 5.70 -6.87 12.04
C GLY A 75 4.29 -6.58 12.57
N ARG A 76 3.63 -7.60 13.17
CA ARG A 76 2.33 -7.41 13.83
C ARG A 76 2.41 -6.44 15.01
N TYR A 77 3.44 -6.58 15.85
CA TYR A 77 3.69 -5.68 16.96
C TYR A 77 3.87 -4.23 16.50
N LEU A 78 4.68 -4.00 15.48
CA LEU A 78 4.95 -2.66 14.94
C LEU A 78 3.67 -1.99 14.41
N LEU A 79 2.83 -2.73 13.67
CA LEU A 79 1.56 -2.20 13.21
C LEU A 79 0.62 -1.88 14.38
N LEU A 80 0.40 -2.84 15.27
CA LEU A 80 -0.51 -2.69 16.42
C LEU A 80 -0.10 -1.55 17.35
N SER A 81 1.22 -1.36 17.56
CA SER A 81 1.76 -0.33 18.46
C SER A 81 1.78 1.06 17.85
N SER A 82 1.71 1.18 16.52
CA SER A 82 1.82 2.46 15.79
C SER A 82 0.50 3.03 15.31
N THR A 83 -0.60 2.26 15.38
CA THR A 83 -1.93 2.75 14.96
C THR A 83 -3.07 2.11 15.77
N ARG A 84 -4.21 2.77 15.79
CA ARG A 84 -5.44 2.30 16.42
C ARG A 84 -6.64 3.03 15.82
N PRO A 85 -7.87 2.54 16.00
CA PRO A 85 -9.08 3.26 15.57
C PRO A 85 -9.12 4.69 16.08
N GLY A 86 -9.42 5.65 15.19
CA GLY A 86 -9.46 7.08 15.50
C GLY A 86 -8.08 7.78 15.63
N ALA A 87 -6.98 7.07 15.37
CA ALA A 87 -5.65 7.65 15.23
C ALA A 87 -5.26 7.82 13.75
N LEU A 88 -4.10 8.43 13.51
CA LEU A 88 -3.48 8.45 12.19
C LEU A 88 -2.83 7.09 11.88
N PRO A 89 -2.72 6.72 10.60
CA PRO A 89 -1.90 5.58 10.22
C PRO A 89 -0.42 5.83 10.53
N PRO A 90 0.41 4.77 10.72
CA PRO A 90 1.84 4.93 10.98
C PRO A 90 2.55 5.60 9.81
N ASN A 91 3.53 6.45 10.07
CA ASN A 91 4.39 7.00 9.02
C ASN A 91 5.51 6.02 8.62
N LEU A 92 6.51 6.45 7.84
CA LEU A 92 7.65 5.62 7.45
C LEU A 92 8.40 5.02 8.62
N GLN A 93 8.50 5.74 9.74
CA GLN A 93 9.15 5.29 10.97
C GLN A 93 8.14 4.77 12.02
N GLY A 94 6.90 4.51 11.64
CA GLY A 94 5.84 4.16 12.59
C GLY A 94 5.52 5.35 13.51
N ILE A 95 5.94 5.25 14.78
CA ILE A 95 5.90 6.33 15.78
C ILE A 95 7.26 6.54 16.48
N TRP A 96 8.31 5.89 15.96
CA TRP A 96 9.62 5.78 16.62
C TRP A 96 10.68 6.69 16.01
N THR A 97 10.32 7.89 15.54
CA THR A 97 11.30 8.89 15.15
C THR A 97 11.73 9.72 16.36
N GLU A 98 13.03 9.92 16.51
CA GLU A 98 13.64 10.70 17.59
C GLU A 98 14.21 12.03 17.10
N THR A 99 14.13 12.30 15.80
CA THR A 99 14.70 13.50 15.19
C THR A 99 13.63 14.37 14.54
N ILE A 100 13.82 15.68 14.59
CA ILE A 100 12.93 16.64 13.91
C ILE A 100 13.01 16.42 12.39
N GLN A 101 14.20 16.11 11.89
CA GLN A 101 14.45 15.80 10.48
C GLN A 101 14.56 14.30 10.28
N ALA A 102 13.43 13.61 10.31
CA ALA A 102 13.36 12.19 10.07
C ALA A 102 13.76 11.84 8.61
N PRO A 103 14.32 10.65 8.34
CA PRO A 103 14.53 10.18 6.98
C PRO A 103 13.24 10.29 6.16
N TRP A 104 13.34 10.79 4.92
CA TRP A 104 12.20 11.04 4.02
C TRP A 104 11.09 11.85 4.70
N ASN A 105 11.44 12.82 5.57
CA ASN A 105 10.54 13.70 6.30
C ASN A 105 9.51 12.97 7.22
N GLY A 106 9.64 11.67 7.43
CA GLY A 106 8.68 10.87 8.17
C GLY A 106 7.27 10.90 7.56
N ASP A 107 7.17 11.07 6.26
CA ASP A 107 5.90 11.18 5.57
C ASP A 107 5.26 9.82 5.22
N TYR A 108 4.23 9.83 4.41
CA TYR A 108 3.55 8.65 3.89
C TYR A 108 3.97 8.43 2.44
N HIS A 109 4.93 7.54 2.20
CA HIS A 109 5.25 7.11 0.86
C HIS A 109 4.20 6.12 0.37
N LEU A 110 3.60 6.42 -0.80
CA LEU A 110 2.40 5.75 -1.30
C LEU A 110 2.67 4.91 -2.57
N ASN A 111 3.92 4.75 -2.95
CA ASN A 111 4.28 3.86 -4.05
C ASN A 111 4.60 2.43 -3.59
N ILE A 112 4.72 2.18 -2.28
CA ILE A 112 4.84 0.86 -1.66
C ILE A 112 4.81 0.91 -0.13
N ASN A 113 5.50 1.88 0.52
CA ASN A 113 5.82 1.81 1.95
C ASN A 113 4.57 1.81 2.83
N ARG A 114 3.63 2.72 2.57
CA ARG A 114 2.35 2.77 3.28
C ARG A 114 1.59 1.46 3.15
N GLN A 115 1.53 0.93 1.94
CA GLN A 115 0.84 -0.30 1.64
C GLN A 115 1.48 -1.48 2.37
N MET A 116 2.80 -1.57 2.38
CA MET A 116 3.52 -2.64 3.10
C MET A 116 3.33 -2.56 4.62
N ASN A 117 3.21 -1.36 5.20
CA ASN A 117 2.91 -1.22 6.64
C ASN A 117 1.60 -1.94 7.02
N TYR A 118 0.62 -1.98 6.12
CA TYR A 118 -0.66 -2.64 6.32
C TYR A 118 -0.71 -4.10 5.85
N GLY A 119 0.37 -4.62 5.29
CA GLY A 119 0.46 -6.02 4.85
C GLY A 119 0.02 -7.04 5.90
N PRO A 120 0.39 -6.90 7.18
CA PRO A 120 -0.04 -7.82 8.23
C PRO A 120 -1.46 -7.57 8.78
N ALA A 121 -2.17 -6.52 8.36
CA ALA A 121 -3.45 -6.14 8.96
C ALA A 121 -4.48 -7.28 8.91
N GLU A 122 -4.88 -7.72 7.73
CA GLU A 122 -5.88 -8.76 7.57
C GLU A 122 -5.30 -10.17 7.82
N LYS A 123 -4.22 -10.51 7.11
CA LYS A 123 -3.57 -11.83 7.22
C LYS A 123 -2.97 -12.08 8.60
N GLY A 124 -2.57 -11.04 9.31
CA GLY A 124 -2.09 -11.07 10.69
C GLY A 124 -3.19 -10.93 11.73
N VAL A 125 -4.47 -10.93 11.32
CA VAL A 125 -5.67 -10.85 12.19
C VAL A 125 -5.64 -9.61 13.11
N LEU A 126 -5.37 -8.45 12.50
CA LEU A 126 -5.41 -7.11 13.13
C LEU A 126 -6.33 -6.16 12.35
N PRO A 127 -7.57 -6.56 12.01
CA PRO A 127 -8.45 -5.79 11.11
C PRO A 127 -8.77 -4.39 11.65
N GLU A 128 -8.80 -4.22 12.97
CA GLU A 128 -9.07 -2.93 13.62
C GLU A 128 -8.07 -1.83 13.26
N THR A 129 -6.87 -2.18 12.81
CA THR A 129 -5.84 -1.22 12.39
C THR A 129 -6.21 -0.53 11.07
N VAL A 130 -7.01 -1.18 10.22
CA VAL A 130 -7.42 -0.65 8.90
C VAL A 130 -8.33 0.57 9.04
N GLY A 131 -9.06 0.71 10.14
CA GLY A 131 -9.90 1.87 10.39
C GLY A 131 -9.15 3.20 10.29
N ALA A 132 -7.94 3.28 10.85
CA ALA A 132 -7.10 4.48 10.76
C ALA A 132 -6.68 4.80 9.31
N LEU A 133 -6.38 3.77 8.51
CA LEU A 133 -6.07 3.93 7.09
C LEU A 133 -7.29 4.44 6.31
N THR A 134 -8.45 3.83 6.56
CA THR A 134 -9.71 4.20 5.90
C THR A 134 -10.06 5.66 6.16
N ASP A 135 -10.04 6.08 7.44
CA ASP A 135 -10.31 7.46 7.84
C ASP A 135 -9.37 8.45 7.17
N TRP A 136 -8.08 8.12 7.10
CA TRP A 136 -7.09 8.95 6.44
C TRP A 136 -7.30 9.02 4.92
N VAL A 137 -7.55 7.88 4.26
CA VAL A 137 -7.81 7.86 2.81
C VAL A 137 -9.03 8.70 2.47
N GLU A 138 -10.14 8.57 3.20
CA GLU A 138 -11.31 9.41 3.02
C GLU A 138 -10.99 10.90 3.17
N SER A 139 -10.15 11.24 4.16
CA SER A 139 -9.78 12.64 4.42
C SER A 139 -8.99 13.30 3.29
N ILE A 140 -8.22 12.53 2.51
CA ILE A 140 -7.42 13.07 1.39
C ILE A 140 -8.21 13.17 0.08
N VAL A 141 -9.37 12.55 -0.04
CA VAL A 141 -10.18 12.56 -1.27
C VAL A 141 -10.45 13.99 -1.77
N PRO A 142 -10.91 14.97 -0.94
CA PRO A 142 -11.16 16.32 -1.42
C PRO A 142 -9.91 17.03 -1.98
N SER A 143 -8.73 16.77 -1.39
CA SER A 143 -7.45 17.26 -1.91
C SER A 143 -7.08 16.57 -3.22
N GLY A 144 -7.29 15.24 -3.29
CA GLY A 144 -7.08 14.44 -4.49
C GLY A 144 -7.96 14.86 -5.65
N GLU A 145 -9.19 15.27 -5.41
CA GLU A 145 -10.10 15.83 -6.43
C GLU A 145 -9.59 17.17 -6.97
N ARG A 146 -9.05 18.03 -6.09
CA ARG A 146 -8.40 19.27 -6.53
C ARG A 146 -7.18 18.97 -7.41
N THR A 147 -6.34 18.03 -6.99
CA THR A 147 -5.16 17.58 -7.75
C THR A 147 -5.56 17.00 -9.11
N ALA A 148 -6.55 16.11 -9.17
CA ALA A 148 -7.07 15.55 -10.41
C ALA A 148 -7.55 16.63 -11.38
N ARG A 149 -8.31 17.60 -10.89
CA ARG A 149 -8.83 18.70 -11.69
C ARG A 149 -7.74 19.66 -12.17
N THR A 150 -6.80 20.02 -11.28
CA THR A 150 -5.78 21.05 -11.55
C THR A 150 -4.66 20.54 -12.44
N PHE A 151 -4.13 19.36 -12.16
CA PHE A 151 -2.99 18.80 -12.89
C PHE A 151 -3.39 18.02 -14.15
N TYR A 152 -4.56 17.34 -14.11
CA TYR A 152 -4.97 16.40 -15.15
C TYR A 152 -6.26 16.83 -15.89
N ARG A 153 -6.96 17.86 -15.42
CA ARG A 153 -8.31 18.23 -15.91
C ARG A 153 -9.29 17.04 -15.86
N ALA A 154 -9.08 16.15 -14.90
CA ALA A 154 -9.79 14.88 -14.77
C ALA A 154 -10.89 14.95 -13.71
N LYS A 155 -11.84 14.01 -13.80
CA LYS A 155 -12.84 13.71 -12.78
C LYS A 155 -12.25 12.71 -11.76
N GLY A 156 -12.91 12.60 -10.59
CA GLY A 156 -12.47 11.70 -9.53
C GLY A 156 -11.30 12.27 -8.74
N TRP A 157 -10.50 11.42 -8.11
CA TRP A 157 -9.41 11.85 -7.25
C TRP A 157 -8.12 11.04 -7.51
N VAL A 158 -6.99 11.65 -7.24
CA VAL A 158 -5.66 11.06 -7.39
C VAL A 158 -4.77 11.47 -6.23
N THR A 159 -3.85 10.61 -5.84
CA THR A 159 -2.71 10.95 -5.00
C THR A 159 -1.45 10.34 -5.60
N HIS A 160 -0.31 10.97 -5.34
CA HIS A 160 0.99 10.57 -5.86
C HIS A 160 1.82 9.92 -4.74
N VAL A 161 3.12 9.75 -4.98
CA VAL A 161 4.01 9.02 -4.06
C VAL A 161 4.07 9.64 -2.67
N LEU A 162 4.03 10.97 -2.57
CA LEU A 162 4.11 11.67 -1.29
C LEU A 162 2.71 11.91 -0.71
N GLY A 163 2.55 11.54 0.54
CA GLY A 163 1.39 11.87 1.35
C GLY A 163 1.82 12.27 2.76
N ASN A 164 0.95 12.97 3.48
CA ASN A 164 1.21 13.39 4.85
C ASN A 164 -0.08 13.64 5.62
N VAL A 165 0.05 14.04 6.87
CA VAL A 165 -1.08 14.38 7.74
C VAL A 165 -1.83 15.65 7.30
N TRP A 166 -1.23 16.46 6.41
CA TRP A 166 -1.79 17.70 5.86
C TRP A 166 -2.54 17.46 4.54
N GLN A 167 -2.77 16.20 4.18
CA GLN A 167 -3.54 15.84 2.98
C GLN A 167 -2.85 16.24 1.65
N PHE A 168 -1.54 16.15 1.60
CA PHE A 168 -0.81 16.39 0.35
C PHE A 168 -1.09 15.26 -0.65
N THR A 169 -1.41 15.62 -1.90
CA THR A 169 -1.78 14.67 -2.97
C THR A 169 -1.14 15.00 -4.32
N ALA A 170 -0.45 16.15 -4.45
CA ALA A 170 0.15 16.60 -5.70
C ALA A 170 1.35 15.73 -6.12
N PRO A 171 1.82 15.80 -7.38
CA PRO A 171 3.05 15.17 -7.81
C PRO A 171 4.24 15.55 -6.91
N GLY A 172 5.17 14.61 -6.74
CA GLY A 172 6.37 14.84 -5.95
C GLY A 172 7.41 15.71 -6.66
N GLU A 173 8.56 15.88 -6.02
CA GLU A 173 9.60 16.84 -6.42
C GLU A 173 10.33 16.46 -7.71
N HIS A 174 10.55 15.16 -7.94
CA HIS A 174 11.27 14.68 -9.11
C HIS A 174 10.41 13.68 -9.91
N PRO A 175 10.34 13.81 -11.24
CA PRO A 175 9.42 12.98 -12.04
C PRO A 175 9.73 11.47 -12.01
N SER A 176 10.99 11.06 -11.76
CA SER A 176 11.37 9.64 -11.76
C SER A 176 10.66 8.81 -10.69
N TRP A 177 10.22 9.44 -9.60
CA TRP A 177 9.44 8.81 -8.54
C TRP A 177 8.16 9.60 -8.22
N GLY A 178 8.19 10.91 -8.36
CA GLY A 178 7.07 11.80 -8.04
C GLY A 178 5.91 11.74 -9.03
N ALA A 179 6.13 11.21 -10.24
CA ALA A 179 5.09 11.05 -11.25
C ALA A 179 4.21 9.80 -11.07
N THR A 180 4.52 8.93 -10.10
CA THR A 180 3.67 7.78 -9.75
C THR A 180 2.29 8.28 -9.31
N ASN A 181 1.25 8.02 -10.11
CA ASN A 181 -0.11 8.50 -9.87
C ASN A 181 -1.12 7.37 -9.53
N THR A 182 -0.67 6.12 -9.47
CA THR A 182 -1.50 4.95 -9.13
C THR A 182 -1.64 4.70 -7.63
N SER A 183 -1.05 5.55 -6.80
CA SER A 183 -1.11 5.41 -5.34
C SER A 183 -2.54 5.39 -4.78
N ALA A 184 -3.45 6.21 -5.34
CA ALA A 184 -4.87 6.17 -4.96
C ALA A 184 -5.51 4.81 -5.25
N ALA A 185 -5.19 4.23 -6.40
CA ALA A 185 -5.69 2.92 -6.80
C ALA A 185 -5.20 1.82 -5.86
N TRP A 186 -3.92 1.83 -5.52
CA TRP A 186 -3.34 0.85 -4.61
C TRP A 186 -3.87 0.99 -3.17
N LEU A 187 -4.14 2.19 -2.70
CA LEU A 187 -4.80 2.38 -1.40
C LEU A 187 -6.21 1.75 -1.37
N CYS A 188 -6.96 1.82 -2.48
CA CYS A 188 -8.28 1.20 -2.59
C CYS A 188 -8.22 -0.33 -2.46
N GLU A 189 -7.12 -0.98 -2.85
CA GLU A 189 -6.93 -2.43 -2.65
C GLU A 189 -7.01 -2.80 -1.16
N HIS A 190 -6.31 -2.07 -0.28
CA HIS A 190 -6.39 -2.31 1.17
C HIS A 190 -7.79 -2.13 1.73
N LEU A 191 -8.51 -1.09 1.28
CA LEU A 191 -9.88 -0.86 1.72
C LEU A 191 -10.79 -2.01 1.27
N TYR A 192 -10.66 -2.45 0.03
CA TYR A 192 -11.48 -3.54 -0.48
C TYR A 192 -11.12 -4.89 0.13
N ASN A 193 -9.85 -5.15 0.43
CA ASN A 193 -9.41 -6.34 1.15
C ASN A 193 -10.02 -6.41 2.54
N HIS A 194 -10.11 -5.29 3.27
CA HIS A 194 -10.83 -5.28 4.55
C HIS A 194 -12.29 -5.72 4.39
N TYR A 195 -12.97 -5.28 3.33
CA TYR A 195 -14.30 -5.79 3.03
C TYR A 195 -14.28 -7.29 2.68
N ARG A 196 -13.33 -7.77 1.87
CA ARG A 196 -13.22 -9.20 1.52
C ARG A 196 -13.08 -10.09 2.75
N TYR A 197 -12.33 -9.64 3.76
CA TYR A 197 -12.14 -10.39 5.01
C TYR A 197 -13.32 -10.24 5.98
N SER A 198 -13.89 -9.06 6.11
CA SER A 198 -14.97 -8.78 7.08
C SER A 198 -16.36 -9.12 6.58
N GLN A 199 -16.59 -9.07 5.25
CA GLN A 199 -17.90 -9.13 4.60
C GLN A 199 -18.89 -8.08 5.13
N ASP A 200 -18.39 -6.98 5.73
CA ASP A 200 -19.21 -5.89 6.24
C ASP A 200 -19.75 -5.04 5.10
N ARG A 201 -21.04 -5.21 4.80
CA ARG A 201 -21.72 -4.46 3.75
C ARG A 201 -21.83 -2.95 4.06
N ALA A 202 -21.91 -2.55 5.33
CA ALA A 202 -21.95 -1.15 5.71
C ALA A 202 -20.59 -0.49 5.43
N TYR A 203 -19.51 -1.20 5.75
CA TYR A 203 -18.16 -0.77 5.39
C TYR A 203 -17.97 -0.66 3.87
N LEU A 204 -18.46 -1.63 3.09
CA LEU A 204 -18.43 -1.56 1.63
C LEU A 204 -19.16 -0.33 1.09
N GLN A 205 -20.35 -0.02 1.64
CA GLN A 205 -21.09 1.20 1.28
C GLN A 205 -20.30 2.47 1.58
N ARG A 206 -19.53 2.47 2.67
CA ARG A 206 -18.69 3.59 3.08
C ARG A 206 -17.54 3.83 2.10
N ILE A 207 -16.79 2.77 1.74
CA ILE A 207 -15.59 2.89 0.90
C ILE A 207 -15.88 2.99 -0.60
N TYR A 208 -17.08 2.55 -1.05
CA TYR A 208 -17.41 2.54 -2.47
C TYR A 208 -17.25 3.89 -3.17
N PRO A 209 -17.67 5.05 -2.60
CA PRO A 209 -17.43 6.36 -3.23
C PRO A 209 -15.95 6.68 -3.42
N VAL A 210 -15.07 6.24 -2.51
CA VAL A 210 -13.62 6.40 -2.59
C VAL A 210 -13.07 5.62 -3.78
N MET A 211 -13.42 4.33 -3.88
CA MET A 211 -13.03 3.45 -4.98
C MET A 211 -13.58 3.95 -6.32
N GLN A 212 -14.85 4.33 -6.37
CA GLN A 212 -15.48 4.89 -7.57
C GLN A 212 -14.77 6.17 -8.02
N GLY A 213 -14.41 7.04 -7.10
CA GLY A 213 -13.69 8.28 -7.40
C GLY A 213 -12.31 8.02 -7.99
N ALA A 214 -11.52 7.11 -7.41
CA ALA A 214 -10.23 6.68 -7.95
C ALA A 214 -10.37 6.07 -9.36
N ALA A 215 -11.35 5.19 -9.55
CA ALA A 215 -11.60 4.58 -10.86
C ALA A 215 -12.06 5.61 -11.92
N ARG A 216 -12.86 6.62 -11.54
CA ARG A 216 -13.26 7.72 -12.44
C ARG A 216 -12.08 8.56 -12.90
N PHE A 217 -11.06 8.74 -12.06
CA PHE A 217 -9.85 9.44 -12.46
C PHE A 217 -9.19 8.72 -13.63
N PHE A 218 -8.94 7.44 -13.53
CA PHE A 218 -8.29 6.66 -14.59
C PHE A 218 -9.18 6.48 -15.83
N LEU A 219 -10.49 6.33 -15.69
CA LEU A 219 -11.40 6.35 -16.84
C LEU A 219 -11.33 7.66 -17.63
N THR A 220 -10.90 8.75 -17.01
CA THR A 220 -10.76 10.07 -17.65
C THR A 220 -9.36 10.29 -18.23
N THR A 221 -8.32 9.66 -17.65
CA THR A 221 -6.91 9.96 -17.97
C THR A 221 -6.21 8.88 -18.78
N LEU A 222 -6.73 7.65 -18.80
CA LEU A 222 -6.18 6.59 -19.64
C LEU A 222 -6.19 7.01 -21.11
N VAL A 223 -5.10 6.73 -21.80
CA VAL A 223 -4.95 6.99 -23.23
C VAL A 223 -4.76 5.70 -24.01
N LYS A 224 -5.20 5.70 -25.26
CA LYS A 224 -4.99 4.57 -26.14
C LYS A 224 -3.58 4.65 -26.71
N ASP A 225 -2.75 3.65 -26.43
CA ASP A 225 -1.41 3.56 -27.01
C ASP A 225 -1.51 3.36 -28.53
N PRO A 226 -0.86 4.19 -29.33
CA PRO A 226 -0.98 4.15 -30.79
C PRO A 226 -0.36 2.90 -31.42
N LYS A 227 0.59 2.24 -30.75
CA LYS A 227 1.24 1.05 -31.26
C LYS A 227 0.45 -0.22 -30.95
N SER A 228 0.07 -0.41 -29.70
CA SER A 228 -0.58 -1.64 -29.23
C SER A 228 -2.10 -1.58 -29.26
N GLY A 229 -2.68 -0.38 -29.25
CA GLY A 229 -4.12 -0.17 -29.16
C GLY A 229 -4.72 -0.36 -27.76
N TYR A 230 -3.94 -0.75 -26.76
CA TYR A 230 -4.39 -0.87 -25.39
C TYR A 230 -4.54 0.48 -24.70
N LEU A 231 -5.39 0.51 -23.66
CA LEU A 231 -5.44 1.65 -22.74
C LEU A 231 -4.26 1.55 -21.75
N VAL A 232 -3.56 2.66 -21.56
CA VAL A 232 -2.41 2.76 -20.68
C VAL A 232 -2.42 4.05 -19.88
N ASN A 233 -1.80 4.03 -18.71
CA ASN A 233 -1.58 5.20 -17.88
C ASN A 233 -0.37 6.01 -18.40
N VAL A 234 -0.52 7.35 -18.50
CA VAL A 234 0.53 8.28 -18.97
C VAL A 234 0.36 9.61 -18.25
N PRO A 235 1.43 10.19 -17.65
CA PRO A 235 2.75 9.59 -17.42
C PRO A 235 2.70 8.48 -16.37
N THR A 236 3.70 7.61 -16.41
CA THR A 236 3.92 6.57 -15.42
C THR A 236 5.40 6.41 -15.08
N THR A 237 5.68 5.71 -14.00
CA THR A 237 7.02 5.22 -13.65
C THR A 237 6.90 3.75 -13.25
N SER A 238 8.00 3.00 -13.33
CA SER A 238 8.12 1.76 -12.57
C SER A 238 9.01 2.06 -11.37
N PRO A 239 8.44 2.30 -10.19
CA PRO A 239 9.24 2.78 -9.07
C PRO A 239 10.25 1.72 -8.58
N GLU A 240 11.51 2.02 -8.46
CA GLU A 240 12.14 3.31 -8.82
C GLU A 240 13.22 3.09 -9.88
N ASN A 241 13.00 2.14 -10.82
CA ASN A 241 13.95 1.79 -11.86
C ASN A 241 13.87 2.76 -13.05
N SER A 242 14.89 2.71 -13.88
CA SER A 242 15.03 3.53 -15.09
C SER A 242 15.47 2.65 -16.25
N TYR A 243 15.29 3.14 -17.47
CA TYR A 243 15.68 2.44 -18.68
C TYR A 243 16.41 3.37 -19.64
N TYR A 244 17.16 2.78 -20.57
CA TYR A 244 17.83 3.53 -21.64
C TYR A 244 16.91 3.71 -22.86
N THR A 245 16.79 4.94 -23.33
CA THR A 245 16.18 5.21 -24.64
C THR A 245 17.07 4.65 -25.76
N PRO A 246 16.56 4.51 -27.01
CA PRO A 246 17.38 4.11 -28.16
C PRO A 246 18.62 4.99 -28.39
N GLN A 247 18.57 6.25 -27.89
CA GLN A 247 19.68 7.21 -27.97
C GLN A 247 20.65 7.10 -26.80
N GLY A 248 20.49 6.10 -25.92
CA GLY A 248 21.35 5.86 -24.76
C GLY A 248 21.13 6.78 -23.56
N LYS A 249 20.04 7.57 -23.52
CA LYS A 249 19.71 8.43 -22.37
C LYS A 249 18.93 7.63 -21.35
N ALA A 250 19.36 7.66 -20.09
CA ALA A 250 18.60 7.10 -18.97
C ALA A 250 17.36 7.94 -18.67
N VAL A 251 16.19 7.31 -18.58
CA VAL A 251 14.90 7.92 -18.27
C VAL A 251 14.09 7.00 -17.38
N ALA A 252 13.22 7.59 -16.54
CA ALA A 252 12.35 6.83 -15.63
C ALA A 252 10.86 6.96 -15.98
N VAL A 253 10.47 8.08 -16.59
CA VAL A 253 9.08 8.34 -16.96
C VAL A 253 8.76 7.62 -18.27
N ALA A 254 7.65 6.90 -18.29
CA ALA A 254 7.22 6.07 -19.39
C ALA A 254 5.71 6.21 -19.66
N ALA A 255 5.21 5.40 -20.56
CA ALA A 255 3.80 5.10 -20.74
C ALA A 255 3.55 3.65 -20.32
N GLY A 256 2.50 3.40 -19.55
CA GLY A 256 1.96 2.07 -19.30
C GLY A 256 2.92 1.09 -18.63
N SER A 257 3.53 1.42 -17.49
CA SER A 257 4.32 0.45 -16.73
C SER A 257 3.46 -0.77 -16.38
N THR A 258 4.09 -1.93 -16.28
CA THR A 258 3.39 -3.18 -15.93
C THR A 258 2.74 -3.07 -14.55
N MET A 259 3.43 -2.49 -13.57
CA MET A 259 2.89 -2.25 -12.24
C MET A 259 1.59 -1.42 -12.30
N ASP A 260 1.58 -0.33 -13.05
CA ASP A 260 0.37 0.50 -13.17
C ASP A 260 -0.79 -0.27 -13.80
N ASN A 261 -0.52 -1.04 -14.87
CA ASN A 261 -1.56 -1.83 -15.53
C ASN A 261 -2.16 -2.87 -14.58
N GLN A 262 -1.33 -3.52 -13.76
CA GLN A 262 -1.76 -4.50 -12.75
C GLN A 262 -2.58 -3.83 -11.65
N ILE A 263 -2.13 -2.70 -11.10
CA ILE A 263 -2.87 -1.92 -10.08
C ILE A 263 -4.22 -1.45 -10.61
N LEU A 264 -4.27 -0.97 -11.86
CA LEU A 264 -5.52 -0.50 -12.47
C LEU A 264 -6.50 -1.64 -12.75
N ARG A 265 -5.99 -2.81 -13.13
CA ARG A 265 -6.79 -4.02 -13.29
C ARG A 265 -7.42 -4.42 -11.96
N GLU A 266 -6.67 -4.41 -10.87
CA GLU A 266 -7.17 -4.67 -9.53
C GLU A 266 -8.23 -3.64 -9.12
N LEU A 267 -7.95 -2.33 -9.25
CA LEU A 267 -8.90 -1.26 -8.94
C LEU A 267 -10.21 -1.43 -9.71
N PHE A 268 -10.14 -1.66 -11.02
CA PHE A 268 -11.35 -1.77 -11.85
C PHE A 268 -12.15 -3.01 -11.51
N SER A 269 -11.48 -4.16 -11.33
CA SER A 269 -12.14 -5.42 -10.95
C SER A 269 -12.82 -5.31 -9.60
N THR A 270 -12.12 -4.81 -8.58
CA THR A 270 -12.66 -4.68 -7.22
C THR A 270 -13.78 -3.63 -7.13
N THR A 271 -13.68 -2.55 -7.91
CA THR A 271 -14.76 -1.53 -7.98
C THR A 271 -15.99 -2.09 -8.70
N LEU A 272 -15.82 -2.93 -9.72
CA LEU A 272 -16.91 -3.67 -10.35
C LEU A 272 -17.63 -4.60 -9.38
N GLU A 273 -16.85 -5.44 -8.67
CA GLU A 273 -17.37 -6.35 -7.65
C GLU A 273 -18.16 -5.57 -6.58
N ALA A 274 -17.61 -4.45 -6.10
CA ALA A 274 -18.28 -3.59 -5.11
C ALA A 274 -19.58 -3.00 -5.65
N ALA A 275 -19.59 -2.47 -6.88
CA ALA A 275 -20.77 -1.91 -7.52
C ALA A 275 -21.88 -2.96 -7.69
N MET A 276 -21.53 -4.16 -8.13
CA MET A 276 -22.46 -5.28 -8.29
C MET A 276 -23.03 -5.73 -6.93
N ALA A 277 -22.19 -5.90 -5.92
CA ALA A 277 -22.59 -6.27 -4.57
C ALA A 277 -23.57 -5.24 -3.95
N LEU A 278 -23.40 -3.95 -4.28
CA LEU A 278 -24.25 -2.87 -3.80
C LEU A 278 -25.46 -2.57 -4.71
N GLY A 279 -25.54 -3.18 -5.90
CA GLY A 279 -26.59 -2.90 -6.89
C GLY A 279 -26.54 -1.47 -7.45
N ARG A 280 -25.32 -0.95 -7.69
CA ARG A 280 -25.08 0.45 -8.07
C ARG A 280 -24.81 0.63 -9.56
N ASP A 281 -25.18 1.79 -10.07
CA ASP A 281 -24.69 2.54 -11.25
C ASP A 281 -24.29 1.67 -12.47
N ARG A 282 -25.27 1.12 -13.16
CA ARG A 282 -25.06 0.24 -14.32
C ARG A 282 -24.20 0.89 -15.42
N THR A 283 -24.40 2.18 -15.71
CA THR A 283 -23.63 2.90 -16.74
C THR A 283 -22.14 2.98 -16.38
N PHE A 284 -21.83 3.20 -15.10
CA PHE A 284 -20.47 3.22 -14.62
C PHE A 284 -19.83 1.81 -14.67
N VAL A 285 -20.58 0.78 -14.30
CA VAL A 285 -20.18 -0.63 -14.40
C VAL A 285 -19.84 -1.00 -15.84
N ASP A 286 -20.66 -0.61 -16.82
CA ASP A 286 -20.42 -0.87 -18.24
C ASP A 286 -19.13 -0.17 -18.72
N SER A 287 -18.93 1.07 -18.29
CA SER A 287 -17.71 1.84 -18.62
C SER A 287 -16.43 1.19 -18.03
N LEU A 288 -16.47 0.78 -16.77
CA LEU A 288 -15.35 0.08 -16.13
C LEU A 288 -15.06 -1.26 -16.80
N SER A 289 -16.09 -2.06 -17.07
CA SER A 289 -15.96 -3.35 -17.74
C SER A 289 -15.32 -3.21 -19.12
N THR A 290 -15.67 -2.15 -19.84
CA THR A 290 -15.08 -1.85 -21.15
C THR A 290 -13.62 -1.45 -21.03
N ALA A 291 -13.29 -0.56 -20.12
CA ALA A 291 -11.90 -0.13 -19.88
C ALA A 291 -11.03 -1.31 -19.42
N LEU A 292 -11.53 -2.14 -18.50
CA LEU A 292 -10.81 -3.30 -17.97
C LEU A 292 -10.37 -4.26 -19.09
N ARG A 293 -11.25 -4.53 -20.06
CA ARG A 293 -10.92 -5.39 -21.23
C ARG A 293 -9.88 -4.77 -22.17
N GLN A 294 -9.72 -3.45 -22.12
CA GLN A 294 -8.80 -2.72 -22.99
C GLN A 294 -7.46 -2.39 -22.31
N LEU A 295 -7.33 -2.60 -21.01
CA LEU A 295 -6.03 -2.43 -20.32
C LEU A 295 -5.00 -3.40 -20.89
N LYS A 296 -3.75 -2.91 -21.02
CA LYS A 296 -2.64 -3.76 -21.46
C LYS A 296 -2.46 -4.92 -20.46
N PRO A 297 -2.47 -6.17 -20.94
CA PRO A 297 -2.19 -7.33 -20.09
C PRO A 297 -0.72 -7.38 -19.69
N THR A 298 -0.42 -8.11 -18.63
CA THR A 298 0.95 -8.50 -18.28
C THR A 298 1.55 -9.33 -19.41
N THR A 299 2.76 -9.00 -19.86
CA THR A 299 3.41 -9.63 -20.99
C THR A 299 4.82 -10.10 -20.64
N LEU A 300 5.26 -11.17 -21.30
CA LEU A 300 6.62 -11.69 -21.16
C LEU A 300 7.55 -11.10 -22.21
N GLY A 301 8.77 -10.81 -21.81
CA GLY A 301 9.86 -10.45 -22.70
C GLY A 301 10.43 -11.66 -23.47
N PRO A 302 11.38 -11.43 -24.39
CA PRO A 302 12.02 -12.49 -25.16
C PRO A 302 12.76 -13.52 -24.32
N ASP A 303 13.18 -13.13 -23.11
CA ASP A 303 13.88 -13.98 -22.14
C ASP A 303 12.94 -14.74 -21.18
N GLY A 304 11.61 -14.60 -21.35
CA GLY A 304 10.58 -15.24 -20.53
C GLY A 304 10.29 -14.53 -19.21
N ARG A 305 10.94 -13.40 -18.90
CA ARG A 305 10.62 -12.58 -17.72
C ARG A 305 9.41 -11.68 -18.00
N ILE A 306 8.71 -11.29 -16.95
CA ILE A 306 7.67 -10.26 -17.03
C ILE A 306 8.34 -8.93 -17.42
N MET A 307 7.88 -8.29 -18.48
CA MET A 307 8.38 -6.97 -18.90
C MET A 307 7.95 -5.90 -17.89
N GLU A 308 8.89 -5.05 -17.53
CA GLU A 308 8.63 -3.95 -16.58
C GLU A 308 7.91 -2.77 -17.23
N TRP A 309 8.13 -2.55 -18.53
CA TRP A 309 7.53 -1.46 -19.32
C TRP A 309 6.75 -1.96 -20.52
N MET A 310 6.32 -1.04 -21.37
CA MET A 310 5.59 -1.35 -22.61
C MET A 310 6.39 -2.16 -23.61
N GLU A 311 7.70 -1.96 -23.66
CA GLU A 311 8.65 -2.61 -24.52
C GLU A 311 9.82 -3.17 -23.69
N ASP A 312 10.57 -4.11 -24.25
CA ASP A 312 11.75 -4.69 -23.59
C ASP A 312 12.92 -3.69 -23.65
N TYR A 313 12.84 -2.68 -22.79
CA TYR A 313 13.91 -1.68 -22.69
C TYR A 313 15.09 -2.23 -21.89
N LYS A 314 16.30 -1.78 -22.25
CA LYS A 314 17.50 -2.06 -21.47
C LYS A 314 17.42 -1.29 -20.15
N GLU A 315 17.36 -2.01 -19.05
CA GLU A 315 17.33 -1.46 -17.70
C GLU A 315 18.63 -0.73 -17.36
N VAL A 316 18.53 0.34 -16.55
CA VAL A 316 19.69 1.03 -15.97
C VAL A 316 20.26 0.19 -14.84
N GLU A 317 19.39 -0.37 -13.99
CA GLU A 317 19.75 -1.25 -12.88
C GLU A 317 19.06 -2.62 -13.02
N PRO A 318 19.68 -3.60 -13.72
CA PRO A 318 19.07 -4.95 -13.89
C PRO A 318 18.82 -5.69 -12.57
N HIS A 319 19.50 -5.28 -11.49
CA HIS A 319 19.34 -5.83 -10.15
C HIS A 319 18.72 -4.81 -9.17
N HIS A 320 17.83 -3.97 -9.68
CA HIS A 320 17.14 -2.99 -8.84
C HIS A 320 16.43 -3.68 -7.68
N ARG A 321 16.51 -3.09 -6.49
CA ARG A 321 15.91 -3.65 -5.26
C ARG A 321 14.38 -3.72 -5.30
N HIS A 322 13.72 -2.90 -6.11
CA HIS A 322 12.28 -2.95 -6.34
C HIS A 322 11.97 -3.83 -7.55
N VAL A 323 10.98 -4.68 -7.39
CA VAL A 323 10.46 -5.58 -8.42
C VAL A 323 9.01 -5.20 -8.76
N SER A 324 8.79 -3.94 -9.10
CA SER A 324 7.48 -3.31 -9.23
C SER A 324 6.55 -4.04 -10.21
N HIS A 325 7.11 -4.63 -11.28
CA HIS A 325 6.39 -5.42 -12.28
C HIS A 325 5.86 -6.76 -11.76
N LEU A 326 6.22 -7.14 -10.51
CA LEU A 326 5.68 -8.33 -9.84
C LEU A 326 4.49 -8.00 -8.91
N TYR A 327 3.94 -6.77 -8.97
CA TYR A 327 2.76 -6.40 -8.19
C TYR A 327 1.61 -7.39 -8.36
N GLY A 328 1.37 -7.87 -9.57
CA GLY A 328 0.30 -8.83 -9.86
C GLY A 328 0.46 -10.18 -9.15
N LEU A 329 1.71 -10.58 -8.82
CA LEU A 329 1.97 -11.76 -7.99
C LEU A 329 1.72 -11.48 -6.50
N PHE A 330 2.16 -10.31 -6.02
CA PHE A 330 1.98 -9.85 -4.64
C PHE A 330 2.21 -8.32 -4.57
N PRO A 331 1.30 -7.55 -3.94
CA PRO A 331 0.07 -7.96 -3.22
C PRO A 331 -1.15 -8.18 -4.10
N GLY A 332 -1.09 -7.90 -5.39
CA GLY A 332 -2.16 -8.15 -6.34
C GLY A 332 -2.50 -9.63 -6.52
N SER A 333 -3.42 -9.91 -7.43
CA SER A 333 -3.99 -11.24 -7.64
C SER A 333 -4.22 -11.54 -9.13
N GLU A 334 -3.29 -11.13 -10.00
CA GLU A 334 -3.36 -11.35 -11.45
C GLU A 334 -2.80 -12.71 -11.87
#